data_cdd6618c5ef7c1abeaddbd435df06c86
#
_entry.id   cdd6618c5ef7c1abeaddbd435df06c86
#
_cell.length_a   1.000
_cell.length_b   1.000
_cell.length_c   1.000
_cell.angle_alpha   90.00
_cell.angle_beta   90.00
_cell.angle_gamma   90.00
#
_symmetry.space_group_name_H-M   'P 1'
#
loop_
_entity.id
_entity.type
_entity.pdbx_description
1 polymer ?
#
loop_
_entity_poly.entity_id
_entity_poly.type
_entity_poly.pdbx_seq_one_letter_code
_entity_poly.pdbx_strand_id
1 'polypeptide(L)'
;MFGRCAPVFAGQESDFPAEYVMALPDGRLQCQLCPNGCIPAEGENGNCRARGVRNGQFTSLVYGFPCVIAVDPVEKMPLFHYHVHGPALSISTAGCNLVCQYCQNWQFSQKSPAETANFAMSPSDIVLRAVDMQLRTIGFFYTEPTIYIEYMKDVARLAKKSNIKTVMVTAGYINPEPLKDLFELIDMFVVGYKGFTEGFYAETIGGKLDPVKKALIAIKESGCHLEVVSLLIPGKNDDMKVFEAGAEWFVKNLGSDVPWHFSRFLPEFLLKNLPPTPNGVLEAAREIAIKAGVKYAYTGNNPGQEGNHTYCPGCGKKVVERLGFKVLRSFLSAGKCQDCGYQIPGVWLDDLPNGNI
;
A
#
# COMPACT_ATOMS: atom_id res chain seq x y z
N MET A 1 -21.24 -6.27 23.18
CA MET A 1 -20.36 -5.58 24.17
C MET A 1 -19.52 -4.59 23.40
N PHE A 2 -19.67 -3.31 23.63
CA PHE A 2 -18.85 -2.29 23.00
C PHE A 2 -17.41 -2.46 23.48
N GLY A 3 -16.50 -2.84 22.58
CA GLY A 3 -15.09 -2.97 22.89
C GLY A 3 -14.56 -1.67 23.51
N ARG A 4 -13.69 -1.78 24.52
CA ARG A 4 -13.05 -0.65 25.18
C ARG A 4 -12.47 0.26 24.10
N CYS A 5 -12.91 1.53 24.05
CA CYS A 5 -12.24 2.54 23.24
C CYS A 5 -10.78 2.57 23.65
N ALA A 6 -9.86 2.34 22.72
CA ALA A 6 -8.46 2.53 22.98
C ALA A 6 -8.24 3.99 23.43
N PRO A 7 -7.45 4.23 24.48
CA PRO A 7 -7.16 5.59 24.89
C PRO A 7 -6.45 6.35 23.76
N VAL A 8 -6.89 7.59 23.54
CA VAL A 8 -6.29 8.49 22.55
C VAL A 8 -5.35 9.43 23.28
N PHE A 9 -4.12 9.49 22.84
CA PHE A 9 -3.10 10.37 23.38
C PHE A 9 -2.65 11.36 22.29
N ALA A 10 -2.71 12.65 22.60
CA ALA A 10 -2.11 13.66 21.75
C ALA A 10 -0.59 13.70 21.97
N GLY A 11 0.18 13.62 20.90
CA GLY A 11 1.62 13.84 20.95
C GLY A 11 2.47 12.76 21.60
N GLN A 12 1.97 11.52 21.73
CA GLN A 12 2.75 10.44 22.33
C GLN A 12 3.71 9.80 21.32
N GLU A 13 4.98 9.68 21.72
CA GLU A 13 6.05 8.96 21.04
C GLU A 13 6.37 7.65 21.78
N SER A 14 6.84 6.65 21.03
CA SER A 14 7.40 5.41 21.55
C SER A 14 8.91 5.52 21.74
N ASP A 15 9.47 4.72 22.63
CA ASP A 15 10.90 4.53 22.83
C ASP A 15 11.40 3.16 22.31
N PHE A 16 10.60 2.50 21.47
CA PHE A 16 10.92 1.17 20.97
C PHE A 16 12.19 1.19 20.10
N PRO A 17 13.18 0.30 20.35
CA PRO A 17 14.40 0.25 19.56
C PRO A 17 14.12 0.03 18.06
N ALA A 18 14.71 0.85 17.22
CA ALA A 18 14.55 0.73 15.77
C ALA A 18 15.46 -0.36 15.21
N GLU A 19 14.92 -1.19 14.31
CA GLU A 19 15.70 -2.13 13.49
C GLU A 19 16.35 -1.41 12.29
N TYR A 20 17.25 -2.10 11.59
CA TYR A 20 17.94 -1.60 10.37
C TYR A 20 18.67 -0.27 10.63
N VAL A 21 19.53 -0.29 11.64
CA VAL A 21 20.39 0.84 12.02
C VAL A 21 21.84 0.40 11.97
N MET A 22 22.71 1.25 11.41
CA MET A 22 24.13 1.04 11.33
C MET A 22 24.87 2.13 12.14
N ALA A 23 25.81 1.72 12.99
CA ALA A 23 26.74 2.65 13.62
C ALA A 23 27.83 3.05 12.63
N LEU A 24 28.04 4.36 12.48
CA LEU A 24 29.09 4.92 11.65
C LEU A 24 30.42 5.00 12.44
N PRO A 25 31.58 5.11 11.75
CA PRO A 25 32.89 5.18 12.41
C PRO A 25 33.06 6.36 13.40
N ASP A 26 32.30 7.43 13.20
CA ASP A 26 32.29 8.61 14.07
C ASP A 26 31.26 8.51 15.23
N GLY A 27 30.64 7.36 15.40
CA GLY A 27 29.67 7.07 16.47
C GLY A 27 28.24 7.52 16.16
N ARG A 28 27.96 8.19 15.02
CA ARG A 28 26.59 8.51 14.61
C ARG A 28 25.85 7.28 14.15
N LEU A 29 24.53 7.32 14.23
CA LEU A 29 23.65 6.24 13.81
C LEU A 29 22.98 6.56 12.48
N GLN A 30 23.05 5.63 11.51
CA GLN A 30 22.41 5.76 10.21
C GLN A 30 21.27 4.76 10.06
N CYS A 31 20.11 5.25 9.65
CA CYS A 31 18.97 4.40 9.28
C CYS A 31 19.19 3.74 7.93
N GLN A 32 19.12 2.41 7.89
CA GLN A 32 19.25 1.59 6.67
C GLN A 32 17.91 1.09 6.13
N LEU A 33 16.80 1.60 6.66
CA LEU A 33 15.45 1.09 6.35
C LEU A 33 15.00 1.45 4.92
N CYS A 34 15.30 2.66 4.48
CA CYS A 34 14.92 3.15 3.16
C CYS A 34 16.04 3.95 2.49
N PRO A 35 15.92 4.27 1.18
CA PRO A 35 16.97 4.97 0.43
C PRO A 35 17.33 6.38 0.91
N ASN A 36 16.58 6.96 1.88
CA ASN A 36 16.92 8.26 2.47
C ASN A 36 18.18 8.19 3.34
N GLY A 37 18.49 7.04 3.96
CA GLY A 37 19.73 6.85 4.72
C GLY A 37 19.98 7.89 5.81
N CYS A 38 18.93 8.30 6.53
CA CYS A 38 18.96 9.41 7.49
C CYS A 38 19.98 9.20 8.63
N ILE A 39 20.65 10.28 9.04
CA ILE A 39 21.61 10.33 10.16
C ILE A 39 21.18 11.48 11.09
N PRO A 40 20.04 11.36 11.80
CA PRO A 40 19.59 12.40 12.72
C PRO A 40 20.52 12.52 13.94
N ALA A 41 20.67 13.73 14.47
CA ALA A 41 21.32 13.97 15.74
C ALA A 41 20.41 13.59 16.92
N GLU A 42 20.96 13.63 18.14
CA GLU A 42 20.18 13.42 19.37
C GLU A 42 18.96 14.36 19.43
N GLY A 43 17.79 13.82 19.70
CA GLY A 43 16.52 14.55 19.72
C GLY A 43 15.90 14.82 18.34
N GLU A 44 16.61 14.57 17.24
CA GLU A 44 16.10 14.79 15.87
C GLU A 44 15.43 13.56 15.29
N ASN A 45 14.54 13.80 14.33
CA ASN A 45 13.87 12.77 13.54
C ASN A 45 14.50 12.67 12.14
N GLY A 46 14.46 11.46 11.55
CA GLY A 46 14.74 11.29 10.14
C GLY A 46 13.63 11.89 9.26
N ASN A 47 13.84 11.91 7.94
CA ASN A 47 12.91 12.48 6.96
C ASN A 47 11.48 11.93 7.07
N CYS A 48 11.33 10.69 7.53
CA CYS A 48 10.02 10.08 7.73
C CYS A 48 9.24 10.60 8.94
N ARG A 49 9.85 11.34 9.86
CA ARG A 49 9.28 11.90 11.10
C ARG A 49 8.86 10.85 12.15
N ALA A 50 9.00 9.58 11.84
CA ALA A 50 8.54 8.42 12.66
C ALA A 50 9.68 7.66 13.34
N ARG A 51 10.91 8.01 13.02
CA ARG A 51 12.13 7.38 13.52
C ARG A 51 13.17 8.47 13.81
N GLY A 52 13.88 8.32 14.91
CA GLY A 52 14.85 9.34 15.35
C GLY A 52 15.81 8.82 16.40
N VAL A 53 16.71 9.68 16.89
CA VAL A 53 17.65 9.34 17.96
C VAL A 53 17.14 9.90 19.28
N ARG A 54 17.04 9.01 20.28
CA ARG A 54 16.62 9.34 21.65
C ARG A 54 17.53 8.62 22.65
N ASN A 55 18.14 9.34 23.56
CA ASN A 55 19.04 8.78 24.59
C ASN A 55 20.18 7.93 24.00
N GLY A 56 20.78 8.38 22.89
CA GLY A 56 21.84 7.68 22.18
C GLY A 56 21.42 6.46 21.38
N GLN A 57 20.12 6.17 21.29
CA GLN A 57 19.57 5.03 20.52
C GLN A 57 18.71 5.50 19.36
N PHE A 58 18.78 4.77 18.24
CA PHE A 58 17.84 4.97 17.14
C PHE A 58 16.51 4.28 17.49
N THR A 59 15.42 5.04 17.46
CA THR A 59 14.14 4.67 18.04
C THR A 59 13.03 4.74 16.99
N SER A 60 12.10 3.77 17.02
CA SER A 60 10.82 3.84 16.32
C SER A 60 9.83 4.60 17.21
N LEU A 61 9.53 5.84 16.83
CA LEU A 61 8.70 6.76 17.62
C LEU A 61 7.19 6.41 17.57
N VAL A 62 6.80 5.48 16.71
CA VAL A 62 5.39 5.19 16.39
C VAL A 62 4.97 3.76 16.74
N TYR A 63 5.86 2.95 17.34
CA TYR A 63 5.53 1.57 17.74
C TYR A 63 4.43 1.55 18.80
N GLY A 64 3.33 0.85 18.48
CA GLY A 64 2.18 0.75 19.40
C GLY A 64 1.28 1.99 19.41
N PHE A 65 1.54 2.99 18.54
CA PHE A 65 0.79 4.24 18.49
C PHE A 65 0.25 4.56 17.07
N PRO A 66 -0.68 3.74 16.53
CA PRO A 66 -1.33 4.07 15.28
C PRO A 66 -2.18 5.35 15.42
N CYS A 67 -2.16 6.21 14.40
CA CYS A 67 -3.00 7.41 14.31
C CYS A 67 -4.28 7.16 13.49
N VAL A 68 -4.33 6.07 12.72
CA VAL A 68 -5.51 5.63 11.98
C VAL A 68 -5.81 4.17 12.30
N ILE A 69 -7.08 3.90 12.63
CA ILE A 69 -7.64 2.56 12.74
C ILE A 69 -9.02 2.63 12.10
N ALA A 70 -9.20 1.91 11.00
CA ALA A 70 -10.45 1.94 10.23
C ALA A 70 -10.83 0.54 9.73
N VAL A 71 -12.10 0.34 9.44
CA VAL A 71 -12.58 -0.83 8.71
C VAL A 71 -12.92 -0.39 7.31
N ASP A 72 -12.19 -0.92 6.34
CA ASP A 72 -12.29 -0.55 4.94
C ASP A 72 -12.54 -1.76 4.06
N PRO A 73 -13.25 -1.62 2.92
CA PRO A 73 -13.26 -2.65 1.90
C PRO A 73 -11.84 -2.83 1.33
N VAL A 74 -11.46 -4.06 1.03
CA VAL A 74 -10.12 -4.37 0.48
C VAL A 74 -9.90 -3.67 -0.88
N GLU A 75 -10.94 -3.41 -1.63
CA GLU A 75 -10.93 -2.68 -2.89
C GLU A 75 -10.44 -1.23 -2.75
N LYS A 76 -10.57 -0.62 -1.56
CA LYS A 76 -10.01 0.72 -1.26
C LYS A 76 -8.48 0.70 -1.20
N MET A 77 -7.88 -0.45 -0.90
CA MET A 77 -6.43 -0.67 -0.92
C MET A 77 -5.90 -1.01 -2.31
N PRO A 78 -6.58 -0.70 -3.41
CA PRO A 78 -6.60 -1.29 -4.77
C PRO A 78 -6.16 -2.75 -4.81
N LEU A 79 -6.85 -3.62 -4.06
CA LEU A 79 -6.60 -5.05 -4.00
C LEU A 79 -7.82 -5.79 -4.60
N PHE A 80 -7.74 -6.14 -5.90
CA PHE A 80 -8.85 -6.70 -6.66
C PHE A 80 -8.77 -8.20 -6.87
N HIS A 81 -7.57 -8.77 -6.79
CA HIS A 81 -7.31 -10.20 -6.93
C HIS A 81 -7.12 -10.87 -5.57
N TYR A 82 -8.00 -10.54 -4.68
CA TYR A 82 -8.12 -11.12 -3.36
C TYR A 82 -9.58 -11.49 -3.10
N HIS A 83 -9.81 -12.30 -2.05
CA HIS A 83 -11.15 -12.70 -1.62
C HIS A 83 -12.17 -11.55 -1.73
N VAL A 84 -13.12 -11.72 -2.65
CA VAL A 84 -14.11 -10.70 -2.99
C VAL A 84 -15.13 -10.63 -1.86
N HIS A 85 -15.43 -9.44 -1.35
CA HIS A 85 -16.38 -9.15 -0.28
C HIS A 85 -15.85 -9.16 1.16
N GLY A 86 -14.57 -8.88 1.38
CA GLY A 86 -14.02 -8.81 2.74
C GLY A 86 -13.66 -7.40 3.19
N PRO A 87 -14.15 -6.89 4.34
CA PRO A 87 -13.55 -5.75 4.98
C PRO A 87 -12.21 -6.13 5.64
N ALA A 88 -11.30 -5.15 5.70
CA ALA A 88 -10.02 -5.26 6.40
C ALA A 88 -9.96 -4.27 7.57
N LEU A 89 -9.24 -4.64 8.63
CA LEU A 89 -8.83 -3.69 9.64
C LEU A 89 -7.59 -2.95 9.12
N SER A 90 -7.76 -1.69 8.73
CA SER A 90 -6.68 -0.83 8.26
C SER A 90 -6.03 -0.10 9.42
N ILE A 91 -4.70 -0.14 9.52
CA ILE A 91 -3.94 0.61 10.51
C ILE A 91 -2.84 1.44 9.85
N SER A 92 -2.53 2.58 10.47
CA SER A 92 -1.46 3.47 10.05
C SER A 92 -0.89 4.27 11.20
N THR A 93 0.37 4.65 11.10
CA THR A 93 1.03 5.56 12.03
C THR A 93 1.29 6.92 11.37
N ALA A 94 1.67 7.91 12.15
CA ALA A 94 2.13 9.19 11.63
C ALA A 94 3.46 9.05 10.86
N GLY A 95 3.65 9.93 9.87
CA GLY A 95 4.88 10.01 9.08
C GLY A 95 4.83 9.28 7.74
N CYS A 96 5.84 9.54 6.92
CA CYS A 96 6.10 8.90 5.63
C CYS A 96 7.52 9.21 5.19
N ASN A 97 8.20 8.30 4.52
CA ASN A 97 9.56 8.51 4.00
C ASN A 97 9.59 9.25 2.65
N LEU A 98 8.43 9.64 2.12
CA LEU A 98 8.24 10.46 0.92
C LEU A 98 7.42 11.72 1.23
N VAL A 99 7.48 12.72 0.32
CA VAL A 99 6.81 14.01 0.46
C VAL A 99 5.91 14.31 -0.74
N CYS A 100 5.16 13.32 -1.19
CA CYS A 100 4.30 13.44 -2.38
C CYS A 100 3.41 14.68 -2.30
N GLN A 101 3.54 15.59 -3.29
CA GLN A 101 2.82 16.87 -3.32
C GLN A 101 1.30 16.75 -3.41
N TYR A 102 0.79 15.57 -3.77
CA TYR A 102 -0.63 15.25 -3.92
C TYR A 102 -1.18 14.32 -2.83
N CYS A 103 -0.47 14.17 -1.72
CA CYS A 103 -0.84 13.19 -0.70
C CYS A 103 -2.20 13.47 -0.11
N GLN A 104 -3.17 12.55 -0.28
CA GLN A 104 -4.51 12.65 0.30
C GLN A 104 -4.51 12.49 1.82
N ASN A 105 -3.49 11.83 2.36
CA ASN A 105 -3.32 11.56 3.80
C ASN A 105 -2.24 12.46 4.43
N TRP A 106 -2.00 13.65 3.87
CA TRP A 106 -0.95 14.56 4.31
C TRP A 106 -1.07 14.94 5.79
N GLN A 107 -2.30 14.97 6.34
CA GLN A 107 -2.59 15.28 7.74
C GLN A 107 -1.94 14.29 8.71
N PHE A 108 -1.60 13.09 8.25
CA PHE A 108 -0.90 12.04 9.01
C PHE A 108 0.50 11.81 8.46
N SER A 109 0.65 11.70 7.14
CA SER A 109 1.91 11.31 6.49
C SER A 109 2.98 12.39 6.56
N GLN A 110 2.60 13.68 6.66
CA GLN A 110 3.53 14.80 6.74
C GLN A 110 3.65 15.36 8.17
N LYS A 111 3.29 14.55 9.16
CA LYS A 111 3.32 14.86 10.59
C LYS A 111 4.19 13.85 11.35
N SER A 112 4.78 14.31 12.45
CA SER A 112 5.37 13.43 13.46
C SER A 112 4.29 12.87 14.39
N PRO A 113 4.56 11.80 15.17
CA PRO A 113 3.61 11.31 16.17
C PRO A 113 3.29 12.37 17.25
N ALA A 114 4.19 13.32 17.50
CA ALA A 114 3.96 14.43 18.41
C ALA A 114 2.86 15.41 17.92
N GLU A 115 2.58 15.42 16.63
CA GLU A 115 1.63 16.32 15.97
C GLU A 115 0.29 15.65 15.64
N THR A 116 0.10 14.37 16.00
CA THR A 116 -1.11 13.59 15.72
C THR A 116 -1.76 13.07 16.99
N ALA A 117 -3.06 12.75 16.90
CA ALA A 117 -3.75 11.98 17.92
C ALA A 117 -3.50 10.48 17.64
N ASN A 118 -2.96 9.77 18.63
CA ASN A 118 -2.55 8.39 18.47
C ASN A 118 -3.29 7.49 19.44
N PHE A 119 -3.61 6.27 19.03
CA PHE A 119 -4.22 5.25 19.86
C PHE A 119 -3.12 4.40 20.51
N ALA A 120 -3.16 4.16 21.81
CA ALA A 120 -2.27 3.19 22.43
C ALA A 120 -2.80 1.78 22.18
N MET A 121 -2.18 1.07 21.23
CA MET A 121 -2.57 -0.28 20.83
C MET A 121 -1.33 -1.14 20.57
N SER A 122 -1.13 -2.13 21.42
CA SER A 122 -0.10 -3.13 21.20
C SER A 122 -0.39 -3.97 19.93
N PRO A 123 0.58 -4.69 19.37
CA PRO A 123 0.35 -5.63 18.27
C PRO A 123 -0.77 -6.64 18.57
N SER A 124 -0.88 -7.12 19.81
CA SER A 124 -1.95 -8.02 20.23
C SER A 124 -3.33 -7.36 20.23
N ASP A 125 -3.43 -6.09 20.62
CA ASP A 125 -4.72 -5.37 20.61
C ASP A 125 -5.27 -5.22 19.17
N ILE A 126 -4.39 -4.98 18.20
CA ILE A 126 -4.78 -4.91 16.78
C ILE A 126 -5.34 -6.25 16.30
N VAL A 127 -4.64 -7.35 16.60
CA VAL A 127 -5.08 -8.68 16.13
C VAL A 127 -6.35 -9.11 16.85
N LEU A 128 -6.46 -8.89 18.17
CA LEU A 128 -7.68 -9.17 18.95
C LEU A 128 -8.86 -8.37 18.41
N ARG A 129 -8.66 -7.10 18.07
CA ARG A 129 -9.72 -6.28 17.46
C ARG A 129 -10.19 -6.85 16.11
N ALA A 130 -9.27 -7.33 15.26
CA ALA A 130 -9.65 -7.98 14.01
C ALA A 130 -10.43 -9.28 14.27
N VAL A 131 -10.02 -10.09 15.24
CA VAL A 131 -10.71 -11.34 15.66
C VAL A 131 -12.11 -11.03 16.18
N ASP A 132 -12.24 -10.07 17.10
CA ASP A 132 -13.53 -9.67 17.71
C ASP A 132 -14.52 -9.15 16.66
N MET A 133 -14.02 -8.47 15.63
CA MET A 133 -14.82 -7.99 14.51
C MET A 133 -15.00 -9.03 13.39
N GLN A 134 -14.50 -10.24 13.58
CA GLN A 134 -14.51 -11.33 12.58
C GLN A 134 -13.87 -10.95 11.22
N LEU A 135 -12.90 -10.02 11.26
CA LEU A 135 -12.16 -9.61 10.08
C LEU A 135 -11.04 -10.60 9.77
N ARG A 136 -10.87 -10.92 8.51
CA ARG A 136 -9.86 -11.87 8.05
C ARG A 136 -8.64 -11.22 7.42
N THR A 137 -8.61 -9.89 7.42
CA THR A 137 -7.55 -9.10 6.79
C THR A 137 -7.15 -7.94 7.69
N ILE A 138 -5.85 -7.76 7.85
CA ILE A 138 -5.26 -6.53 8.40
C ILE A 138 -4.47 -5.86 7.29
N GLY A 139 -4.81 -4.58 7.02
CA GLY A 139 -4.13 -3.74 6.03
C GLY A 139 -3.23 -2.70 6.70
N PHE A 140 -1.96 -2.66 6.30
CA PHE A 140 -1.04 -1.58 6.62
C PHE A 140 -1.15 -0.56 5.50
N PHE A 141 -1.87 0.54 5.77
CA PHE A 141 -2.37 1.44 4.71
C PHE A 141 -2.37 2.91 5.16
N TYR A 142 -2.78 3.87 4.32
CA TYR A 142 -2.90 5.32 4.48
C TYR A 142 -1.58 6.10 4.46
N THR A 143 -0.59 5.74 5.29
CA THR A 143 0.76 6.31 5.24
C THR A 143 1.74 5.26 4.68
N GLU A 144 3.03 5.39 4.94
CA GLU A 144 4.01 4.43 4.43
C GLU A 144 4.35 3.36 5.48
N PRO A 145 3.93 2.10 5.31
CA PRO A 145 4.16 1.05 6.30
C PRO A 145 5.64 0.75 6.57
N THR A 146 6.52 1.01 5.62
CA THR A 146 7.97 0.84 5.80
C THR A 146 8.47 1.54 7.07
N ILE A 147 7.96 2.73 7.40
CA ILE A 147 8.51 3.53 8.50
C ILE A 147 8.21 2.99 9.90
N TYR A 148 7.17 2.14 10.02
CA TYR A 148 6.79 1.45 11.26
C TYR A 148 6.95 -0.08 11.16
N ILE A 149 8.02 -0.50 10.50
CA ILE A 149 8.27 -1.90 10.14
C ILE A 149 8.28 -2.83 11.36
N GLU A 150 8.81 -2.40 12.49
CA GLU A 150 8.86 -3.18 13.72
C GLU A 150 7.45 -3.52 14.21
N TYR A 151 6.59 -2.51 14.29
CA TYR A 151 5.20 -2.67 14.70
C TYR A 151 4.41 -3.52 13.69
N MET A 152 4.60 -3.27 12.39
CA MET A 152 4.00 -4.05 11.32
C MET A 152 4.41 -5.53 11.38
N LYS A 153 5.70 -5.83 11.57
CA LYS A 153 6.22 -7.21 11.69
C LYS A 153 5.58 -7.95 12.86
N ASP A 154 5.46 -7.30 14.02
CA ASP A 154 4.88 -7.94 15.21
C ASP A 154 3.37 -8.17 15.07
N VAL A 155 2.63 -7.22 14.49
CA VAL A 155 1.22 -7.42 14.14
C VAL A 155 1.07 -8.57 13.13
N ALA A 156 1.90 -8.61 12.08
CA ALA A 156 1.83 -9.64 11.05
C ALA A 156 2.14 -11.04 11.59
N ARG A 157 3.12 -11.19 12.48
CA ARG A 157 3.42 -12.47 13.16
C ARG A 157 2.23 -12.99 13.97
N LEU A 158 1.55 -12.10 14.68
CA LEU A 158 0.36 -12.46 15.45
C LEU A 158 -0.85 -12.73 14.56
N ALA A 159 -1.06 -11.94 13.51
CA ALA A 159 -2.10 -12.15 12.51
C ALA A 159 -1.99 -13.53 11.85
N LYS A 160 -0.77 -13.94 11.47
CA LYS A 160 -0.49 -15.27 10.91
C LYS A 160 -0.89 -16.40 11.85
N LYS A 161 -0.62 -16.26 13.16
CA LYS A 161 -1.04 -17.24 14.19
C LYS A 161 -2.56 -17.31 14.34
N SER A 162 -3.26 -16.24 14.04
CA SER A 162 -4.72 -16.13 14.09
C SER A 162 -5.42 -16.42 12.77
N ASN A 163 -4.68 -16.89 11.76
CA ASN A 163 -5.15 -17.12 10.39
C ASN A 163 -5.78 -15.88 9.73
N ILE A 164 -5.24 -14.71 10.04
CA ILE A 164 -5.61 -13.42 9.44
C ILE A 164 -4.57 -13.05 8.40
N LYS A 165 -5.02 -12.71 7.19
CA LYS A 165 -4.17 -12.28 6.09
C LYS A 165 -3.70 -10.85 6.26
N THR A 166 -2.50 -10.54 5.74
CA THR A 166 -1.91 -9.22 5.82
C THR A 166 -1.66 -8.61 4.46
N VAL A 167 -1.94 -7.30 4.35
CA VAL A 167 -1.73 -6.50 3.14
C VAL A 167 -0.86 -5.31 3.47
N MET A 168 0.21 -5.08 2.70
CA MET A 168 1.02 -3.88 2.77
C MET A 168 0.78 -2.99 1.55
N VAL A 169 0.19 -1.82 1.77
CA VAL A 169 0.03 -0.79 0.73
C VAL A 169 1.16 0.21 0.88
N THR A 170 2.13 0.16 -0.01
CA THR A 170 3.40 0.87 0.11
C THR A 170 3.77 1.65 -1.16
N ALA A 171 4.63 2.64 -1.02
CA ALA A 171 5.29 3.28 -2.15
C ALA A 171 6.46 2.45 -2.72
N GLY A 172 6.81 1.33 -2.09
CA GLY A 172 7.95 0.52 -2.47
C GLY A 172 9.32 1.21 -2.27
N TYR A 173 9.36 2.29 -1.48
CA TYR A 173 10.58 3.04 -1.20
C TYR A 173 11.27 2.49 0.06
N ILE A 174 11.80 1.29 -0.07
CA ILE A 174 12.39 0.46 0.99
C ILE A 174 13.69 -0.16 0.48
N ASN A 175 14.67 -0.36 1.36
CA ASN A 175 15.91 -1.03 1.01
C ASN A 175 15.72 -2.56 0.88
N PRO A 176 16.60 -3.28 0.16
CA PRO A 176 16.42 -4.70 -0.12
C PRO A 176 16.35 -5.60 1.13
N GLU A 177 17.22 -5.38 2.12
CA GLU A 177 17.29 -6.19 3.34
C GLU A 177 15.96 -6.14 4.13
N PRO A 178 15.43 -4.95 4.55
CA PRO A 178 14.17 -4.90 5.26
C PRO A 178 12.98 -5.37 4.40
N LEU A 179 13.02 -5.22 3.08
CA LEU A 179 11.96 -5.74 2.20
C LEU A 179 11.95 -7.27 2.21
N LYS A 180 13.13 -7.91 2.16
CA LYS A 180 13.25 -9.37 2.17
C LYS A 180 12.63 -9.99 3.43
N ASP A 181 12.83 -9.36 4.59
CA ASP A 181 12.29 -9.84 5.86
C ASP A 181 10.75 -9.80 5.92
N LEU A 182 10.10 -9.05 5.02
CA LEU A 182 8.65 -8.96 4.95
C LEU A 182 8.02 -10.08 4.12
N PHE A 183 8.74 -10.76 3.24
CA PHE A 183 8.16 -11.77 2.33
C PHE A 183 7.57 -12.98 3.06
N GLU A 184 8.06 -13.31 4.26
CA GLU A 184 7.49 -14.39 5.08
C GLU A 184 6.31 -13.95 5.95
N LEU A 185 6.12 -12.63 6.12
CA LEU A 185 5.17 -12.05 7.06
C LEU A 185 3.96 -11.41 6.37
N ILE A 186 4.16 -10.87 5.17
CA ILE A 186 3.13 -10.16 4.41
C ILE A 186 2.63 -11.03 3.27
N ASP A 187 1.33 -11.32 3.26
CA ASP A 187 0.72 -12.17 2.23
C ASP A 187 0.58 -11.44 0.89
N MET A 188 0.28 -10.13 0.92
CA MET A 188 -0.06 -9.35 -0.27
C MET A 188 0.57 -7.96 -0.22
N PHE A 189 1.07 -7.50 -1.37
CA PHE A 189 1.61 -6.17 -1.56
C PHE A 189 0.81 -5.41 -2.59
N VAL A 190 0.45 -4.17 -2.27
CA VAL A 190 -0.04 -3.18 -3.24
C VAL A 190 0.98 -2.07 -3.32
N VAL A 191 1.63 -1.92 -4.49
CA VAL A 191 2.75 -0.99 -4.63
C VAL A 191 2.37 0.21 -5.48
N GLY A 192 2.57 1.39 -4.93
CA GLY A 192 2.39 2.65 -5.64
C GLY A 192 3.53 2.94 -6.62
N TYR A 193 3.38 2.53 -7.89
CA TYR A 193 4.27 2.92 -8.99
C TYR A 193 3.84 4.28 -9.52
N LYS A 194 4.33 5.34 -8.84
CA LYS A 194 3.75 6.68 -8.90
C LYS A 194 4.04 7.44 -10.20
N GLY A 195 5.05 7.04 -10.95
CA GLY A 195 5.45 7.65 -12.23
C GLY A 195 6.61 6.88 -12.86
N PHE A 196 7.00 7.29 -14.06
CA PHE A 196 7.89 6.50 -14.92
C PHE A 196 9.23 7.20 -15.21
N THR A 197 9.48 8.38 -14.60
CA THR A 197 10.70 9.15 -14.78
C THR A 197 11.33 9.53 -13.45
N GLU A 198 12.68 9.60 -13.42
CA GLU A 198 13.41 10.08 -12.23
C GLU A 198 13.06 11.54 -11.90
N GLY A 199 12.83 12.40 -12.92
CA GLY A 199 12.43 13.79 -12.74
C GLY A 199 11.12 13.91 -11.95
N PHE A 200 10.09 13.13 -12.29
CA PHE A 200 8.83 13.11 -11.56
C PHE A 200 9.02 12.66 -10.10
N TYR A 201 9.84 11.62 -9.88
CA TYR A 201 10.13 11.15 -8.52
C TYR A 201 10.89 12.19 -7.70
N ALA A 202 11.88 12.86 -8.28
CA ALA A 202 12.65 13.89 -7.57
C ALA A 202 11.78 15.11 -7.23
N GLU A 203 11.02 15.63 -8.19
CA GLU A 203 10.30 16.89 -8.06
C GLU A 203 8.95 16.77 -7.35
N THR A 204 8.20 15.68 -7.61
CA THR A 204 6.80 15.57 -7.14
C THR A 204 6.65 14.61 -5.97
N ILE A 205 7.51 13.58 -5.89
CA ILE A 205 7.45 12.53 -4.88
C ILE A 205 8.43 12.78 -3.73
N GLY A 206 9.58 13.40 -4.01
CA GLY A 206 10.68 13.59 -3.06
C GLY A 206 11.46 12.28 -2.83
N GLY A 207 11.67 11.50 -3.86
CA GLY A 207 12.36 10.22 -3.82
C GLY A 207 13.06 9.88 -5.14
N LYS A 208 13.40 8.60 -5.34
CA LYS A 208 14.05 8.06 -6.53
C LYS A 208 13.22 6.93 -7.11
N LEU A 209 13.17 6.81 -8.43
CA LEU A 209 12.41 5.78 -9.13
C LEU A 209 13.08 4.39 -9.04
N ASP A 210 14.40 4.32 -9.19
CA ASP A 210 15.15 3.05 -9.26
C ASP A 210 14.91 2.14 -8.02
N PRO A 211 14.93 2.61 -6.76
CA PRO A 211 14.59 1.77 -5.62
C PRO A 211 13.19 1.16 -5.69
N VAL A 212 12.20 1.89 -6.19
CA VAL A 212 10.83 1.40 -6.34
C VAL A 212 10.74 0.30 -7.39
N LYS A 213 11.43 0.47 -8.53
CA LYS A 213 11.54 -0.58 -9.56
C LYS A 213 12.18 -1.85 -9.02
N LYS A 214 13.25 -1.73 -8.23
CA LYS A 214 13.92 -2.87 -7.58
C LYS A 214 13.00 -3.56 -6.57
N ALA A 215 12.24 -2.80 -5.78
CA ALA A 215 11.27 -3.36 -4.85
C ALA A 215 10.15 -4.12 -5.56
N LEU A 216 9.59 -3.57 -6.66
CA LEU A 216 8.58 -4.24 -7.48
C LEU A 216 9.06 -5.60 -8.02
N ILE A 217 10.29 -5.64 -8.57
CA ILE A 217 10.90 -6.88 -9.08
C ILE A 217 11.08 -7.87 -7.94
N ALA A 218 11.67 -7.44 -6.81
CA ALA A 218 11.92 -8.32 -5.67
C ALA A 218 10.63 -8.91 -5.07
N ILE A 219 9.55 -8.11 -4.97
CA ILE A 219 8.24 -8.60 -4.52
C ILE A 219 7.68 -9.63 -5.52
N LYS A 220 7.78 -9.36 -6.83
CA LYS A 220 7.34 -10.29 -7.85
C LYS A 220 8.10 -11.63 -7.80
N GLU A 221 9.41 -11.56 -7.63
CA GLU A 221 10.29 -12.73 -7.55
C GLU A 221 10.10 -13.53 -6.25
N SER A 222 9.65 -12.90 -5.17
CA SER A 222 9.37 -13.57 -3.89
C SER A 222 8.18 -14.55 -3.95
N GLY A 223 7.32 -14.41 -4.97
CA GLY A 223 6.08 -15.18 -5.08
C GLY A 223 4.92 -14.65 -4.25
N CYS A 224 5.10 -13.58 -3.47
CA CYS A 224 4.00 -12.88 -2.80
C CYS A 224 3.01 -12.30 -3.84
N HIS A 225 1.74 -12.20 -3.47
CA HIS A 225 0.77 -11.53 -4.33
C HIS A 225 1.10 -10.04 -4.47
N LEU A 226 1.15 -9.56 -5.72
CA LEU A 226 1.46 -8.18 -6.06
C LEU A 226 0.36 -7.58 -6.92
N GLU A 227 -0.16 -6.43 -6.49
CA GLU A 227 -0.91 -5.50 -7.35
C GLU A 227 -0.20 -4.14 -7.39
N VAL A 228 -0.33 -3.42 -8.48
CA VAL A 228 0.36 -2.13 -8.67
C VAL A 228 -0.66 -1.03 -8.89
N VAL A 229 -0.42 0.15 -8.31
CA VAL A 229 -1.29 1.31 -8.50
C VAL A 229 -0.50 2.52 -8.95
N SER A 230 -1.00 3.20 -10.00
CA SER A 230 -0.47 4.46 -10.51
C SER A 230 -1.55 5.53 -10.47
N LEU A 231 -1.29 6.60 -9.71
CA LEU A 231 -2.14 7.78 -9.72
C LEU A 231 -1.71 8.67 -10.89
N LEU A 232 -2.63 8.97 -11.80
CA LEU A 232 -2.35 9.84 -12.94
C LEU A 232 -2.71 11.28 -12.61
N ILE A 233 -1.78 12.21 -12.80
CA ILE A 233 -1.90 13.62 -12.43
C ILE A 233 -1.74 14.49 -13.67
N PRO A 234 -2.76 15.28 -14.04
CA PRO A 234 -2.73 16.12 -15.24
C PRO A 234 -1.50 17.04 -15.29
N GLY A 235 -0.76 16.98 -16.38
CA GLY A 235 0.44 17.77 -16.64
C GLY A 235 1.66 17.38 -15.81
N LYS A 236 1.65 16.23 -15.14
CA LYS A 236 2.77 15.75 -14.29
C LYS A 236 3.31 14.39 -14.73
N ASN A 237 2.46 13.37 -14.81
CA ASN A 237 2.82 12.02 -15.19
C ASN A 237 1.84 11.36 -16.16
N ASP A 238 1.09 12.16 -16.91
CA ASP A 238 0.08 11.75 -17.88
C ASP A 238 0.56 11.86 -19.33
N ASP A 239 1.86 12.00 -19.58
CA ASP A 239 2.44 11.87 -20.93
C ASP A 239 2.35 10.40 -21.38
N MET A 240 1.50 10.15 -22.39
CA MET A 240 1.21 8.81 -22.87
C MET A 240 2.42 8.12 -23.53
N LYS A 241 3.39 8.85 -24.09
CA LYS A 241 4.62 8.25 -24.62
C LYS A 241 5.53 7.74 -23.50
N VAL A 242 5.62 8.51 -22.42
CA VAL A 242 6.35 8.08 -21.20
C VAL A 242 5.64 6.89 -20.56
N PHE A 243 4.30 6.89 -20.60
CA PHE A 243 3.49 5.80 -20.08
C PHE A 243 3.67 4.52 -20.90
N GLU A 244 3.73 4.57 -22.23
CA GLU A 244 4.01 3.42 -23.10
C GLU A 244 5.31 2.72 -22.71
N ALA A 245 6.41 3.48 -22.57
CA ALA A 245 7.69 2.94 -22.11
C ALA A 245 7.60 2.33 -20.69
N GLY A 246 6.79 2.94 -19.82
CA GLY A 246 6.49 2.42 -18.47
C GLY A 246 5.72 1.09 -18.53
N ALA A 247 4.77 0.95 -19.45
CA ALA A 247 3.98 -0.26 -19.66
C ALA A 247 4.82 -1.41 -20.24
N GLU A 248 5.71 -1.11 -21.18
CA GLU A 248 6.69 -2.09 -21.69
C GLU A 248 7.61 -2.59 -20.58
N TRP A 249 8.14 -1.67 -19.76
CA TRP A 249 8.95 -2.03 -18.60
C TRP A 249 8.19 -2.92 -17.63
N PHE A 250 6.91 -2.58 -17.36
CA PHE A 250 6.05 -3.32 -16.44
C PHE A 250 5.88 -4.77 -16.91
N VAL A 251 5.45 -4.99 -18.14
CA VAL A 251 5.23 -6.34 -18.69
C VAL A 251 6.53 -7.15 -18.73
N LYS A 252 7.63 -6.51 -19.14
CA LYS A 252 8.95 -7.16 -19.20
C LYS A 252 9.45 -7.65 -17.84
N ASN A 253 9.23 -6.90 -16.76
CA ASN A 253 9.80 -7.19 -15.46
C ASN A 253 8.82 -7.84 -14.49
N LEU A 254 7.53 -7.53 -14.57
CA LEU A 254 6.51 -8.02 -13.65
C LEU A 254 5.58 -9.07 -14.28
N GLY A 255 5.55 -9.13 -15.60
CA GLY A 255 4.72 -10.06 -16.37
C GLY A 255 3.29 -9.55 -16.61
N SER A 256 2.54 -10.28 -17.42
CA SER A 256 1.19 -9.91 -17.88
C SER A 256 0.10 -10.14 -16.83
N ASP A 257 0.37 -10.93 -15.79
CA ASP A 257 -0.63 -11.38 -14.83
C ASP A 257 -0.72 -10.52 -13.57
N VAL A 258 0.19 -9.56 -13.38
CA VAL A 258 0.15 -8.60 -12.26
C VAL A 258 -0.93 -7.56 -12.53
N PRO A 259 -1.92 -7.38 -11.65
CA PRO A 259 -2.93 -6.36 -11.80
C PRO A 259 -2.35 -4.95 -11.71
N TRP A 260 -2.79 -4.05 -12.60
CA TRP A 260 -2.35 -2.66 -12.61
C TRP A 260 -3.54 -1.71 -12.59
N HIS A 261 -3.58 -0.83 -11.57
CA HIS A 261 -4.66 0.10 -11.30
C HIS A 261 -4.25 1.54 -11.67
N PHE A 262 -5.05 2.21 -12.50
CA PHE A 262 -4.88 3.63 -12.84
C PHE A 262 -5.90 4.45 -12.06
N SER A 263 -5.44 5.10 -10.98
CA SER A 263 -6.31 5.86 -10.11
C SER A 263 -6.42 7.31 -10.54
N ARG A 264 -7.65 7.84 -10.46
CA ARG A 264 -7.95 9.23 -10.67
C ARG A 264 -7.33 10.09 -9.57
N PHE A 265 -6.54 11.09 -9.95
CA PHE A 265 -6.12 12.15 -9.03
C PHE A 265 -7.31 13.04 -8.68
N LEU A 266 -7.43 13.36 -7.41
CA LEU A 266 -8.30 14.42 -6.89
C LEU A 266 -7.42 15.51 -6.27
N PRO A 267 -7.72 16.80 -6.50
CA PRO A 267 -6.94 17.92 -5.98
C PRO A 267 -6.80 17.87 -4.47
N GLU A 268 -5.55 17.80 -3.98
CA GLU A 268 -5.28 17.75 -2.55
C GLU A 268 -3.85 18.28 -2.25
N PHE A 269 -3.61 18.66 -1.00
CA PHE A 269 -2.34 19.12 -0.41
C PHE A 269 -1.70 20.25 -1.22
N LEU A 270 -0.51 20.06 -1.81
CA LEU A 270 0.21 21.07 -2.57
C LEU A 270 -0.27 21.19 -4.03
N LEU A 271 -1.03 20.20 -4.53
CA LEU A 271 -1.58 20.20 -5.89
C LEU A 271 -3.08 20.46 -5.94
N LYS A 272 -3.65 21.14 -4.93
CA LYS A 272 -5.08 21.49 -4.86
C LYS A 272 -5.58 22.39 -6.00
N ASN A 273 -4.66 23.03 -6.73
CA ASN A 273 -5.00 23.93 -7.84
C ASN A 273 -5.04 23.22 -9.22
N LEU A 274 -4.67 21.94 -9.30
CA LEU A 274 -4.77 21.17 -10.53
C LEU A 274 -6.19 20.60 -10.67
N PRO A 275 -6.69 20.41 -11.90
CA PRO A 275 -7.97 19.72 -12.12
C PRO A 275 -7.85 18.23 -11.78
N PRO A 276 -8.95 17.55 -11.42
CA PRO A 276 -8.95 16.10 -11.30
C PRO A 276 -8.68 15.46 -12.65
N THR A 277 -8.08 14.25 -12.65
CA THR A 277 -7.78 13.51 -13.89
C THR A 277 -9.06 13.26 -14.69
N PRO A 278 -9.14 13.63 -15.97
CA PRO A 278 -10.23 13.25 -16.85
C PRO A 278 -10.33 11.73 -17.02
N ASN A 279 -11.55 11.18 -17.10
CA ASN A 279 -11.77 9.75 -17.30
C ASN A 279 -11.09 9.25 -18.60
N GLY A 280 -11.07 10.04 -19.67
CA GLY A 280 -10.42 9.67 -20.92
C GLY A 280 -8.91 9.42 -20.77
N VAL A 281 -8.23 10.10 -19.84
CA VAL A 281 -6.80 9.86 -19.54
C VAL A 281 -6.62 8.49 -18.86
N LEU A 282 -7.51 8.12 -17.95
CA LEU A 282 -7.46 6.81 -17.28
C LEU A 282 -7.73 5.66 -18.25
N GLU A 283 -8.71 5.82 -19.15
CA GLU A 283 -9.04 4.81 -20.16
C GLU A 283 -7.89 4.68 -21.19
N ALA A 284 -7.29 5.79 -21.64
CA ALA A 284 -6.13 5.76 -22.53
C ALA A 284 -4.94 5.00 -21.89
N ALA A 285 -4.65 5.27 -20.62
CA ALA A 285 -3.62 4.54 -19.88
C ALA A 285 -3.93 3.05 -19.77
N ARG A 286 -5.19 2.70 -19.47
CA ARG A 286 -5.67 1.32 -19.43
C ARG A 286 -5.51 0.63 -20.79
N GLU A 287 -5.89 1.26 -21.88
CA GLU A 287 -5.75 0.72 -23.24
C GLU A 287 -4.29 0.48 -23.61
N ILE A 288 -3.39 1.41 -23.28
CA ILE A 288 -1.95 1.27 -23.50
C ILE A 288 -1.41 0.07 -22.72
N ALA A 289 -1.78 -0.08 -21.45
CA ALA A 289 -1.35 -1.21 -20.62
C ALA A 289 -1.83 -2.55 -21.19
N ILE A 290 -3.11 -2.62 -21.64
CA ILE A 290 -3.67 -3.82 -22.29
C ILE A 290 -2.91 -4.12 -23.60
N LYS A 291 -2.66 -3.10 -24.43
CA LYS A 291 -1.91 -3.24 -25.68
C LYS A 291 -0.46 -3.71 -25.44
N ALA A 292 0.16 -3.29 -24.36
CA ALA A 292 1.48 -3.75 -23.94
C ALA A 292 1.47 -5.21 -23.44
N GLY A 293 0.30 -5.78 -23.10
CA GLY A 293 0.12 -7.17 -22.69
C GLY A 293 -0.35 -7.37 -21.25
N VAL A 294 -0.71 -6.32 -20.51
CA VAL A 294 -1.29 -6.44 -19.15
C VAL A 294 -2.69 -7.01 -19.27
N LYS A 295 -2.95 -8.18 -18.66
CA LYS A 295 -4.26 -8.85 -18.69
C LYS A 295 -5.29 -8.19 -17.76
N TYR A 296 -4.83 -7.59 -16.68
CA TYR A 296 -5.68 -7.05 -15.62
C TYR A 296 -5.37 -5.57 -15.38
N ALA A 297 -5.88 -4.73 -16.26
CA ALA A 297 -5.72 -3.27 -16.19
C ALA A 297 -7.03 -2.63 -15.72
N TYR A 298 -6.96 -1.89 -14.62
CA TYR A 298 -8.12 -1.31 -13.95
C TYR A 298 -8.07 0.22 -13.93
N THR A 299 -9.26 0.86 -13.87
CA THR A 299 -9.36 2.27 -13.50
C THR A 299 -9.98 2.41 -12.11
N GLY A 300 -9.54 3.38 -11.33
CA GLY A 300 -9.97 3.60 -9.95
C GLY A 300 -10.30 5.06 -9.64
N ASN A 301 -11.05 5.29 -8.55
CA ASN A 301 -11.59 6.61 -8.14
C ASN A 301 -12.49 7.27 -9.20
N ASN A 302 -13.09 6.47 -10.08
CA ASN A 302 -14.01 6.87 -11.15
C ASN A 302 -15.15 5.84 -11.27
N PRO A 303 -16.04 5.74 -10.27
CA PRO A 303 -17.07 4.70 -10.23
C PRO A 303 -17.96 4.70 -11.46
N GLY A 304 -18.41 3.51 -11.88
CA GLY A 304 -19.32 3.33 -13.01
C GLY A 304 -18.62 3.20 -14.37
N GLN A 305 -17.29 3.07 -14.42
CA GLN A 305 -16.55 2.83 -15.65
C GLN A 305 -16.29 1.34 -15.88
N GLU A 306 -16.19 0.92 -17.15
CA GLU A 306 -15.91 -0.48 -17.52
C GLU A 306 -14.56 -0.98 -16.96
N GLY A 307 -13.58 -0.10 -16.83
CA GLY A 307 -12.28 -0.39 -16.21
C GLY A 307 -12.33 -0.71 -14.71
N ASN A 308 -13.49 -0.57 -14.04
CA ASN A 308 -13.65 -0.98 -12.64
C ASN A 308 -13.88 -2.50 -12.49
N HIS A 309 -14.24 -3.18 -13.57
CA HIS A 309 -14.64 -4.59 -13.54
C HIS A 309 -13.47 -5.54 -13.83
N THR A 310 -13.57 -6.77 -13.35
CA THR A 310 -12.63 -7.84 -13.76
C THR A 310 -13.22 -8.64 -14.90
N TYR A 311 -12.43 -8.80 -15.97
CA TYR A 311 -12.77 -9.63 -17.12
C TYR A 311 -11.89 -10.87 -17.16
N CYS A 312 -12.49 -11.99 -17.55
CA CYS A 312 -11.76 -13.25 -17.71
C CYS A 312 -10.90 -13.22 -18.98
N PRO A 313 -9.58 -13.41 -18.91
CA PRO A 313 -8.74 -13.45 -20.12
C PRO A 313 -9.04 -14.66 -21.03
N GLY A 314 -9.63 -15.72 -20.48
CA GLY A 314 -9.94 -16.93 -21.26
C GLY A 314 -11.18 -16.82 -22.13
N CYS A 315 -12.24 -16.12 -21.66
CA CYS A 315 -13.50 -16.04 -22.40
C CYS A 315 -14.03 -14.63 -22.61
N GLY A 316 -13.35 -13.59 -22.12
CA GLY A 316 -13.72 -12.18 -22.26
C GLY A 316 -14.91 -11.73 -21.38
N LYS A 317 -15.56 -12.65 -20.65
CA LYS A 317 -16.73 -12.29 -19.84
C LYS A 317 -16.34 -11.51 -18.59
N LYS A 318 -17.22 -10.62 -18.15
CA LYS A 318 -17.11 -9.91 -16.88
C LYS A 318 -17.33 -10.90 -15.74
N VAL A 319 -16.32 -11.09 -14.90
CA VAL A 319 -16.34 -12.08 -13.79
C VAL A 319 -16.44 -11.44 -12.41
N VAL A 320 -16.09 -10.14 -12.26
CA VAL A 320 -16.39 -9.36 -11.06
C VAL A 320 -16.92 -7.99 -11.47
N GLU A 321 -18.12 -7.68 -11.01
CA GLU A 321 -18.75 -6.37 -11.22
C GLU A 321 -18.54 -5.49 -9.99
N ARG A 322 -18.08 -4.24 -10.20
CA ARG A 322 -17.83 -3.27 -9.12
C ARG A 322 -18.48 -1.93 -9.40
N LEU A 323 -18.86 -1.25 -8.32
CA LEU A 323 -19.23 0.17 -8.32
C LEU A 323 -18.42 0.86 -7.21
N GLY A 324 -17.42 1.61 -7.59
CA GLY A 324 -16.44 2.15 -6.64
C GLY A 324 -15.73 1.01 -5.90
N PHE A 325 -15.80 1.03 -4.57
CA PHE A 325 -15.21 -0.01 -3.71
C PHE A 325 -16.19 -1.14 -3.37
N LYS A 326 -17.40 -1.13 -3.93
CA LYS A 326 -18.41 -2.17 -3.69
C LYS A 326 -18.39 -3.20 -4.81
N VAL A 327 -18.19 -4.47 -4.47
CA VAL A 327 -18.45 -5.58 -5.37
C VAL A 327 -19.96 -5.82 -5.42
N LEU A 328 -20.51 -5.78 -6.62
CA LEU A 328 -21.94 -6.00 -6.86
C LEU A 328 -22.25 -7.48 -7.13
N ARG A 329 -21.38 -8.13 -7.92
CA ARG A 329 -21.50 -9.56 -8.30
C ARG A 329 -20.11 -10.15 -8.53
N SER A 330 -19.96 -11.44 -8.21
CA SER A 330 -18.80 -12.25 -8.56
C SER A 330 -19.23 -13.57 -9.21
N PHE A 331 -18.61 -13.89 -10.33
CA PHE A 331 -18.75 -15.15 -11.07
C PHE A 331 -17.46 -15.97 -10.99
N LEU A 332 -16.74 -15.83 -9.87
CA LEU A 332 -15.56 -16.62 -9.54
C LEU A 332 -15.91 -17.62 -8.43
N SER A 333 -15.34 -18.81 -8.53
CA SER A 333 -15.33 -19.82 -7.48
C SER A 333 -13.89 -20.22 -7.23
N ALA A 334 -13.36 -19.96 -6.02
CA ALA A 334 -11.95 -20.15 -5.68
C ALA A 334 -10.99 -19.55 -6.73
N GLY A 335 -11.34 -18.38 -7.27
CA GLY A 335 -10.59 -17.68 -8.32
C GLY A 335 -10.76 -18.24 -9.74
N LYS A 336 -11.58 -19.26 -9.96
CA LYS A 336 -11.89 -19.81 -11.28
C LYS A 336 -13.11 -19.14 -11.89
N CYS A 337 -13.01 -18.75 -13.16
CA CYS A 337 -14.13 -18.29 -13.94
C CYS A 337 -15.19 -19.41 -14.05
N GLN A 338 -16.43 -19.15 -13.64
CA GLN A 338 -17.51 -20.13 -13.66
C GLN A 338 -17.92 -20.53 -15.08
N ASP A 339 -17.65 -19.68 -16.10
CA ASP A 339 -18.00 -19.98 -17.50
C ASP A 339 -16.99 -20.87 -18.21
N CYS A 340 -15.68 -20.64 -18.04
CA CYS A 340 -14.66 -21.34 -18.83
C CYS A 340 -13.58 -22.04 -17.99
N GLY A 341 -13.63 -21.93 -16.66
CA GLY A 341 -12.68 -22.57 -15.76
C GLY A 341 -11.29 -21.91 -15.69
N TYR A 342 -11.06 -20.78 -16.40
CA TYR A 342 -9.79 -20.07 -16.36
C TYR A 342 -9.46 -19.63 -14.93
N GLN A 343 -8.25 -20.00 -14.44
CA GLN A 343 -7.78 -19.59 -13.12
C GLN A 343 -7.25 -18.16 -13.17
N ILE A 344 -7.90 -17.25 -12.48
CA ILE A 344 -7.44 -15.88 -12.30
C ILE A 344 -6.38 -15.86 -11.19
N PRO A 345 -5.16 -15.35 -11.44
CA PRO A 345 -4.13 -15.21 -10.42
C PRO A 345 -4.62 -14.33 -9.27
N GLY A 346 -4.33 -14.72 -8.02
CA GLY A 346 -4.77 -13.98 -6.84
C GLY A 346 -4.69 -14.84 -5.57
N VAL A 347 -5.10 -14.27 -4.47
CA VAL A 347 -5.24 -14.97 -3.18
C VAL A 347 -6.73 -15.20 -2.91
N TRP A 348 -7.22 -16.37 -3.30
CA TRP A 348 -8.62 -16.75 -3.16
C TRP A 348 -8.75 -17.64 -1.92
N LEU A 349 -9.45 -17.16 -0.91
CA LEU A 349 -9.80 -17.97 0.24
C LEU A 349 -10.93 -18.91 -0.19
N ASP A 350 -10.78 -20.19 0.13
CA ASP A 350 -11.83 -21.19 -0.12
C ASP A 350 -13.14 -20.73 0.54
N ASP A 351 -14.24 -21.01 -0.15
CA ASP A 351 -15.57 -20.52 0.20
C ASP A 351 -15.86 -20.65 1.69
N LEU A 352 -15.91 -19.51 2.35
CA LEU A 352 -16.59 -19.45 3.62
C LEU A 352 -18.08 -19.58 3.37
N PRO A 353 -18.82 -20.37 4.16
CA PRO A 353 -20.26 -20.40 4.06
C PRO A 353 -20.78 -18.97 4.09
N ASN A 354 -21.60 -18.62 3.09
CA ASN A 354 -22.24 -17.32 2.93
C ASN A 354 -22.83 -16.85 4.26
N GLY A 355 -22.04 -16.12 5.03
CA GLY A 355 -22.56 -15.34 6.12
C GLY A 355 -23.20 -14.10 5.50
N ASN A 356 -24.53 -14.07 5.48
CA ASN A 356 -25.29 -12.87 5.18
C ASN A 356 -24.72 -11.68 5.95
N ILE A 357 -24.27 -10.63 5.22
CA ILE A 357 -24.09 -9.30 5.76
C ILE A 357 -25.42 -8.58 5.66
#